data_c9b62915a39eb6a36f8bc7681d174257
#
_entry.id   c9b62915a39eb6a36f8bc7681d174257
#
_cell.length_a   1.000
_cell.length_b   1.000
_cell.length_c   1.000
_cell.angle_alpha   90.00
_cell.angle_beta   90.00
_cell.angle_gamma   90.00
#
_symmetry.space_group_name_H-M   'P 1'
#
loop_
_entity.id
_entity.type
_entity.pdbx_description
1 polymer ?
#
loop_
_entity_poly.entity_id
_entity_poly.type
_entity_poly.pdbx_seq_one_letter_code
_entity_poly.pdbx_strand_id
1 'polypeptide(L)'
;MHEIILCKLGEVVLKGLNRRSFEMKLMSNIRRRTQRFGKWKIYSRQSTIYVEPAEDGCDIAGAYAACKQVFGIIAITRALPCEKSKEAIFDTAKTYLSDALNAVKSFKVESKRADKSFPMGSIQLSQWVGGALHDAFPHLKVDVHHPELTVYIEVREDAAYVHGPAEATAGGLPQIGRAHV
;
A
#
# COMPACT_ATOMS: atom_id res chain seq x y z
N MET A 1 -9.39 -1.78 -13.56
CA MET A 1 -8.56 -0.96 -12.65
C MET A 1 -7.21 -1.59 -12.49
N HIS A 2 -6.19 -0.76 -12.42
CA HIS A 2 -4.81 -1.25 -12.35
C HIS A 2 -4.29 -1.22 -10.93
N GLU A 3 -3.41 -2.16 -10.60
CA GLU A 3 -2.65 -2.05 -9.37
C GLU A 3 -1.84 -0.75 -9.36
N ILE A 4 -1.63 -0.21 -8.17
CA ILE A 4 -0.76 0.93 -7.95
C ILE A 4 0.34 0.54 -6.99
N ILE A 5 1.42 1.32 -6.97
CA ILE A 5 2.53 1.10 -6.05
C ILE A 5 2.48 2.17 -4.97
N LEU A 6 2.59 1.74 -3.71
CA LEU A 6 2.65 2.62 -2.56
C LEU A 6 4.06 2.58 -1.99
N CYS A 7 4.72 3.73 -1.96
CA CYS A 7 6.09 3.85 -1.44
C CYS A 7 6.05 4.67 -0.17
N LYS A 8 6.42 4.07 0.95
CA LYS A 8 6.43 4.73 2.25
C LYS A 8 7.76 5.39 2.52
N LEU A 9 7.72 6.60 3.03
CA LEU A 9 8.91 7.40 3.33
C LEU A 9 9.34 7.19 4.78
N GLY A 10 10.65 7.24 5.01
CA GLY A 10 11.22 7.14 6.34
C GLY A 10 11.02 8.42 7.14
N GLU A 11 10.94 8.29 8.46
CA GLU A 11 10.76 9.43 9.36
C GLU A 11 11.91 10.44 9.27
N VAL A 12 13.11 9.97 9.00
CA VAL A 12 14.28 10.86 8.85
C VAL A 12 14.04 11.87 7.73
N VAL A 13 13.42 11.42 6.65
CA VAL A 13 13.05 12.27 5.52
C VAL A 13 11.96 13.24 5.93
N LEU A 14 11.02 12.79 6.75
CA LEU A 14 9.82 13.55 7.11
C LEU A 14 10.11 14.67 8.12
N LYS A 15 11.20 14.58 8.87
CA LYS A 15 11.55 15.57 9.89
C LYS A 15 12.50 16.65 9.38
N GLY A 16 12.97 16.56 8.16
CA GLY A 16 13.87 17.54 7.59
C GLY A 16 13.20 18.88 7.33
N LEU A 17 13.96 19.97 7.43
CA LEU A 17 13.46 21.32 7.16
C LEU A 17 12.99 21.48 5.71
N ASN A 18 13.56 20.70 4.79
CA ASN A 18 13.23 20.75 3.37
C ASN A 18 12.46 19.54 2.90
N ARG A 19 11.48 19.11 3.71
CA ARG A 19 10.66 17.95 3.40
C ARG A 19 10.08 17.98 1.99
N ARG A 20 9.49 19.11 1.61
CA ARG A 20 8.88 19.26 0.29
C ARG A 20 9.91 19.14 -0.83
N SER A 21 11.06 19.77 -0.67
CA SER A 21 12.16 19.68 -1.62
C SER A 21 12.66 18.24 -1.76
N PHE A 22 12.76 17.54 -0.64
CA PHE A 22 13.17 16.15 -0.64
C PHE A 22 12.15 15.25 -1.34
N GLU A 23 10.86 15.45 -1.06
CA GLU A 23 9.80 14.68 -1.70
C GLU A 23 9.80 14.90 -3.21
N MET A 24 10.00 16.13 -3.67
CA MET A 24 10.07 16.44 -5.09
C MET A 24 11.25 15.76 -5.77
N LYS A 25 12.39 15.76 -5.11
CA LYS A 25 13.58 15.06 -5.59
C LYS A 25 13.35 13.57 -5.69
N LEU A 26 12.71 13.01 -4.67
CA LEU A 26 12.38 11.59 -4.60
C LEU A 26 11.42 11.20 -5.71
N MET A 27 10.37 11.99 -5.92
CA MET A 27 9.42 11.76 -7.01
C MET A 27 10.10 11.85 -8.37
N SER A 28 11.03 12.79 -8.54
CA SER A 28 11.81 12.91 -9.76
C SER A 28 12.67 11.66 -10.01
N ASN A 29 13.30 11.14 -8.95
CA ASN A 29 14.09 9.91 -9.05
C ASN A 29 13.21 8.71 -9.41
N ILE A 30 12.05 8.61 -8.79
CA ILE A 30 11.08 7.54 -9.10
C ILE A 30 10.66 7.65 -10.56
N ARG A 31 10.32 8.85 -11.02
CA ARG A 31 9.89 9.08 -12.40
C ARG A 31 10.95 8.64 -13.40
N ARG A 32 12.19 9.00 -13.14
CA ARG A 32 13.31 8.63 -14.01
C ARG A 32 13.51 7.11 -14.07
N ARG A 33 13.40 6.44 -12.92
CA ARG A 33 13.63 5.00 -12.84
C ARG A 33 12.48 4.16 -13.37
N THR A 34 11.27 4.72 -13.38
CA THR A 34 10.08 3.97 -13.82
C THR A 34 9.69 4.24 -15.27
N GLN A 35 10.25 5.26 -15.90
CA GLN A 35 9.81 5.69 -17.24
C GLN A 35 9.94 4.60 -18.30
N ARG A 36 10.91 3.71 -18.18
CA ARG A 36 11.08 2.61 -19.14
C ARG A 36 10.02 1.53 -19.00
N PHE A 37 9.26 1.56 -17.92
CA PHE A 37 8.22 0.57 -17.64
C PHE A 37 6.81 1.05 -18.01
N GLY A 38 6.70 2.28 -18.48
CA GLY A 38 5.43 2.85 -18.90
C GLY A 38 5.29 4.30 -18.46
N LYS A 39 4.09 4.83 -18.63
CA LYS A 39 3.74 6.18 -18.16
C LYS A 39 3.07 6.09 -16.82
N TRP A 40 3.49 6.93 -15.89
CA TRP A 40 3.05 6.88 -14.51
C TRP A 40 2.60 8.25 -14.02
N LYS A 41 1.55 8.24 -13.21
CA LYS A 41 1.15 9.38 -12.41
C LYS A 41 1.79 9.20 -11.04
N ILE A 42 2.64 10.14 -10.64
CA ILE A 42 3.38 10.06 -9.39
C ILE A 42 2.97 11.24 -8.53
N TYR A 43 2.51 10.96 -7.33
CA TYR A 43 2.06 12.01 -6.41
C TYR A 43 2.29 11.59 -4.97
N SER A 44 2.33 12.58 -4.08
CA SER A 44 2.57 12.38 -2.65
C SER A 44 1.32 12.74 -1.87
N ARG A 45 0.99 11.91 -0.90
CA ARG A 45 -0.04 12.20 0.11
C ARG A 45 0.47 11.74 1.45
N GLN A 46 0.52 12.66 2.41
CA GLN A 46 1.06 12.38 3.73
C GLN A 46 2.47 11.78 3.60
N SER A 47 2.70 10.60 4.11
CA SER A 47 4.02 9.98 4.12
C SER A 47 4.18 8.90 3.05
N THR A 48 3.37 8.95 2.00
CA THR A 48 3.35 7.93 0.96
C THR A 48 3.42 8.57 -0.42
N ILE A 49 4.27 8.01 -1.27
CA ILE A 49 4.29 8.35 -2.69
C ILE A 49 3.56 7.25 -3.45
N TYR A 50 2.66 7.68 -4.32
CA TYR A 50 1.83 6.81 -5.14
C TYR A 50 2.38 6.80 -6.55
N VAL A 51 2.57 5.59 -7.08
CA VAL A 51 3.01 5.38 -8.46
C VAL A 51 1.89 4.63 -9.16
N GLU A 52 1.14 5.34 -9.96
CA GLU A 52 -0.10 4.87 -10.56
C GLU A 52 0.06 4.79 -12.08
N PRO A 53 -0.32 3.66 -12.73
CA PRO A 53 -0.27 3.60 -14.19
C PRO A 53 -1.14 4.69 -14.81
N ALA A 54 -0.57 5.43 -15.75
CA ALA A 54 -1.29 6.47 -16.50
C ALA A 54 -1.85 5.95 -17.83
N GLU A 55 -1.53 4.71 -18.19
CA GLU A 55 -2.00 4.06 -19.39
C GLU A 55 -2.03 2.54 -19.20
N ASP A 56 -2.69 1.84 -20.10
CA ASP A 56 -2.66 0.39 -20.11
C ASP A 56 -1.29 -0.11 -20.55
N GLY A 57 -0.95 -1.32 -20.14
CA GLY A 57 0.28 -1.98 -20.58
C GLY A 57 1.53 -1.61 -19.80
N CYS A 58 1.40 -0.84 -18.69
CA CYS A 58 2.54 -0.57 -17.84
C CYS A 58 3.06 -1.85 -17.18
N ASP A 59 4.39 -1.97 -17.07
CA ASP A 59 5.03 -3.07 -16.36
C ASP A 59 5.13 -2.73 -14.88
N ILE A 60 4.13 -3.13 -14.13
CA ILE A 60 4.05 -2.90 -12.69
C ILE A 60 5.19 -3.59 -11.95
N ALA A 61 5.51 -4.82 -12.33
CA ALA A 61 6.56 -5.59 -11.66
C ALA A 61 7.93 -4.93 -11.82
N GLY A 62 8.21 -4.45 -13.04
CA GLY A 62 9.46 -3.74 -13.31
C GLY A 62 9.55 -2.42 -12.55
N ALA A 63 8.47 -1.65 -12.54
CA ALA A 63 8.43 -0.38 -11.80
C ALA A 63 8.55 -0.61 -10.29
N TYR A 64 7.90 -1.65 -9.78
CA TYR A 64 7.99 -2.01 -8.37
C TYR A 64 9.44 -2.33 -7.97
N ALA A 65 10.10 -3.16 -8.76
CA ALA A 65 11.50 -3.51 -8.51
C ALA A 65 12.42 -2.28 -8.56
N ALA A 66 12.16 -1.36 -9.50
CA ALA A 66 12.92 -0.12 -9.62
C ALA A 66 12.72 0.77 -8.39
N CYS A 67 11.49 0.90 -7.90
CA CYS A 67 11.18 1.71 -6.73
C CYS A 67 11.86 1.17 -5.46
N LYS A 68 12.06 -0.12 -5.35
CA LYS A 68 12.74 -0.72 -4.20
C LYS A 68 14.18 -0.24 -4.03
N GLN A 69 14.78 0.27 -5.09
CA GLN A 69 16.16 0.73 -5.10
C GLN A 69 16.29 2.23 -4.84
N VAL A 70 15.19 2.95 -4.69
CA VAL A 70 15.22 4.40 -4.52
C VAL A 70 15.49 4.76 -3.06
N PHE A 71 16.53 5.56 -2.84
CA PHE A 71 16.88 6.05 -1.51
C PHE A 71 15.74 6.91 -0.94
N GLY A 72 15.40 6.69 0.32
CA GLY A 72 14.32 7.40 0.99
C GLY A 72 13.03 6.61 1.13
N ILE A 73 12.87 5.56 0.34
CA ILE A 73 11.74 4.65 0.46
C ILE A 73 12.12 3.53 1.42
N ILE A 74 11.37 3.37 2.51
CA ILE A 74 11.67 2.37 3.53
C ILE A 74 10.78 1.13 3.45
N ALA A 75 9.63 1.25 2.81
CA ALA A 75 8.72 0.13 2.64
C ALA A 75 7.88 0.34 1.38
N ILE A 76 7.45 -0.74 0.78
CA ILE A 76 6.76 -0.69 -0.50
C ILE A 76 5.71 -1.81 -0.56
N THR A 77 4.59 -1.53 -1.21
CA THR A 77 3.58 -2.54 -1.48
C THR A 77 2.79 -2.17 -2.73
N ARG A 78 2.05 -3.13 -3.25
CA ARG A 78 1.07 -2.87 -4.30
C ARG A 78 -0.32 -2.79 -3.67
N ALA A 79 -1.20 -2.01 -4.26
CA ALA A 79 -2.59 -1.90 -3.83
C ALA A 79 -3.50 -1.99 -5.04
N LEU A 80 -4.72 -2.48 -4.83
CA LEU A 80 -5.72 -2.51 -5.89
C LEU A 80 -6.83 -1.53 -5.55
N PRO A 81 -7.09 -0.53 -6.42
CA PRO A 81 -8.20 0.39 -6.25
C PRO A 81 -9.53 -0.29 -6.54
N CYS A 82 -10.57 0.17 -5.88
CA CYS A 82 -11.93 -0.31 -6.12
C CYS A 82 -12.95 0.78 -5.79
N GLU A 83 -14.22 0.51 -6.09
CA GLU A 83 -15.30 1.43 -5.76
C GLU A 83 -15.44 1.60 -4.25
N LYS A 84 -15.90 2.77 -3.84
CA LYS A 84 -16.10 3.10 -2.43
C LYS A 84 -17.42 2.54 -1.91
N SER A 85 -17.47 1.23 -1.77
CA SER A 85 -18.57 0.53 -1.11
C SER A 85 -17.99 -0.62 -0.31
N LYS A 86 -18.63 -0.95 0.79
CA LYS A 86 -18.15 -2.06 1.63
C LYS A 86 -18.14 -3.38 0.87
N GLU A 87 -19.12 -3.56 -0.03
CA GLU A 87 -19.22 -4.76 -0.87
C GLU A 87 -18.06 -4.86 -1.85
N ALA A 88 -17.74 -3.77 -2.55
CA ALA A 88 -16.64 -3.74 -3.50
C ALA A 88 -15.29 -3.91 -2.78
N ILE A 89 -15.14 -3.32 -1.62
CA ILE A 89 -13.93 -3.45 -0.79
C ILE A 89 -13.75 -4.91 -0.37
N PHE A 90 -14.82 -5.55 0.11
CA PHE A 90 -14.76 -6.95 0.48
C PHE A 90 -14.41 -7.85 -0.71
N ASP A 91 -15.09 -7.67 -1.84
CA ASP A 91 -14.83 -8.46 -3.05
C ASP A 91 -13.37 -8.31 -3.50
N THR A 92 -12.86 -7.09 -3.45
CA THR A 92 -11.48 -6.81 -3.83
C THR A 92 -10.50 -7.49 -2.88
N ALA A 93 -10.71 -7.37 -1.57
CA ALA A 93 -9.86 -8.00 -0.58
C ALA A 93 -9.87 -9.52 -0.72
N LYS A 94 -11.04 -10.09 -0.88
CA LYS A 94 -11.23 -11.53 -1.04
C LYS A 94 -10.46 -12.08 -2.23
N THR A 95 -10.52 -11.38 -3.36
CA THR A 95 -9.91 -11.83 -4.61
C THR A 95 -8.42 -11.49 -4.66
N TYR A 96 -8.09 -10.25 -4.38
CA TYR A 96 -6.73 -9.73 -4.50
C TYR A 96 -5.77 -10.35 -3.48
N LEU A 97 -6.24 -10.58 -2.26
CA LEU A 97 -5.44 -11.14 -1.19
C LEU A 97 -5.76 -12.62 -0.91
N SER A 98 -6.37 -13.30 -1.86
CA SER A 98 -6.80 -14.69 -1.71
C SER A 98 -5.66 -15.62 -1.29
N ASP A 99 -4.52 -15.54 -1.98
CA ASP A 99 -3.37 -16.40 -1.67
C ASP A 99 -2.84 -16.14 -0.27
N ALA A 100 -2.72 -14.86 0.10
CA ALA A 100 -2.24 -14.50 1.43
C ALA A 100 -3.21 -14.96 2.52
N LEU A 101 -4.52 -14.78 2.29
CA LEU A 101 -5.55 -15.19 3.24
C LEU A 101 -5.58 -16.72 3.42
N ASN A 102 -5.34 -17.46 2.35
CA ASN A 102 -5.30 -18.92 2.43
C ASN A 102 -4.03 -19.45 3.09
N ALA A 103 -2.97 -18.66 3.12
CA ALA A 103 -1.67 -19.09 3.65
C ALA A 103 -1.51 -18.89 5.15
N VAL A 104 -2.40 -18.14 5.78
CA VAL A 104 -2.29 -17.79 7.21
C VAL A 104 -3.42 -18.37 8.02
N LYS A 105 -3.26 -18.37 9.35
CA LYS A 105 -4.26 -18.87 10.29
C LYS A 105 -5.02 -17.76 10.99
N SER A 106 -4.46 -16.56 11.03
CA SER A 106 -5.06 -15.42 11.72
C SER A 106 -4.89 -14.15 10.92
N PHE A 107 -5.82 -13.22 11.09
CA PHE A 107 -5.78 -11.94 10.39
C PHE A 107 -6.51 -10.86 11.16
N LYS A 108 -6.29 -9.63 10.74
CA LYS A 108 -7.13 -8.49 11.10
C LYS A 108 -7.30 -7.59 9.90
N VAL A 109 -8.29 -6.70 9.98
CA VAL A 109 -8.51 -5.65 8.99
C VAL A 109 -8.25 -4.31 9.64
N GLU A 110 -7.43 -3.48 8.99
CA GLU A 110 -7.17 -2.12 9.40
C GLU A 110 -7.64 -1.17 8.32
N SER A 111 -8.48 -0.21 8.69
CA SER A 111 -9.06 0.74 7.74
C SER A 111 -8.69 2.16 8.10
N LYS A 112 -8.45 2.97 7.07
CA LYS A 112 -8.30 4.43 7.18
C LYS A 112 -9.35 5.08 6.30
N ARG A 113 -10.06 6.05 6.86
CA ARG A 113 -11.08 6.79 6.10
C ARG A 113 -10.65 8.24 5.98
N ALA A 114 -10.10 8.60 4.83
CA ALA A 114 -9.78 9.99 4.51
C ALA A 114 -11.01 10.72 3.97
N ASP A 115 -11.88 10.02 3.25
CA ASP A 115 -13.15 10.59 2.75
C ASP A 115 -14.23 10.51 3.83
N LYS A 116 -14.50 11.63 4.48
CA LYS A 116 -15.49 11.70 5.57
C LYS A 116 -16.93 11.57 5.08
N SER A 117 -17.18 11.68 3.77
CA SER A 117 -18.50 11.46 3.20
C SER A 117 -18.85 9.98 3.08
N PHE A 118 -17.88 9.09 3.20
CA PHE A 118 -18.13 7.65 3.21
C PHE A 118 -18.96 7.30 4.45
N PRO A 119 -20.09 6.56 4.28
CA PRO A 119 -21.06 6.40 5.35
C PRO A 119 -20.61 5.59 6.57
N MET A 120 -19.55 4.80 6.46
CA MET A 120 -19.04 4.00 7.57
C MET A 120 -17.75 4.60 8.14
N GLY A 121 -17.63 4.57 9.46
CA GLY A 121 -16.37 4.89 10.11
C GLY A 121 -15.34 3.77 9.89
N SER A 122 -14.08 4.07 10.15
CA SER A 122 -13.00 3.10 9.93
C SER A 122 -13.17 1.82 10.76
N ILE A 123 -13.59 1.95 12.01
CA ILE A 123 -13.80 0.80 12.89
C ILE A 123 -14.94 -0.07 12.38
N GLN A 124 -16.06 0.55 11.99
CA GLN A 124 -17.20 -0.17 11.43
C GLN A 124 -16.83 -0.91 10.15
N LEU A 125 -16.08 -0.26 9.28
CA LEU A 125 -15.66 -0.85 8.02
C LEU A 125 -14.75 -2.06 8.27
N SER A 126 -13.79 -1.93 9.18
CA SER A 126 -12.91 -3.03 9.54
C SER A 126 -13.67 -4.22 10.10
N GLN A 127 -14.67 -3.96 10.95
CA GLN A 127 -15.49 -5.03 11.53
C GLN A 127 -16.34 -5.71 10.47
N TRP A 128 -16.96 -4.93 9.60
CA TRP A 128 -17.83 -5.50 8.56
C TRP A 128 -17.04 -6.34 7.56
N VAL A 129 -15.92 -5.80 7.07
CA VAL A 129 -15.07 -6.52 6.10
C VAL A 129 -14.42 -7.72 6.77
N GLY A 130 -13.97 -7.56 8.02
CA GLY A 130 -13.39 -8.67 8.78
C GLY A 130 -14.36 -9.82 8.96
N GLY A 131 -15.61 -9.53 9.28
CA GLY A 131 -16.66 -10.54 9.39
C GLY A 131 -16.95 -11.23 8.07
N ALA A 132 -17.03 -10.46 6.99
CA ALA A 132 -17.26 -11.01 5.67
C ALA A 132 -16.10 -11.89 5.19
N LEU A 133 -14.87 -11.48 5.46
CA LEU A 133 -13.69 -12.29 5.13
C LEU A 133 -13.64 -13.56 5.96
N HIS A 134 -14.02 -13.49 7.23
CA HIS A 134 -14.07 -14.68 8.07
C HIS A 134 -15.09 -15.68 7.54
N ASP A 135 -16.24 -15.21 7.08
CA ASP A 135 -17.25 -16.07 6.47
C ASP A 135 -16.75 -16.73 5.17
N ALA A 136 -16.00 -15.97 4.37
CA ALA A 136 -15.43 -16.48 3.12
C ALA A 136 -14.24 -17.40 3.31
N PHE A 137 -13.50 -17.24 4.42
CA PHE A 137 -12.32 -18.03 4.76
C PHE A 137 -12.47 -18.59 6.17
N PRO A 138 -13.29 -19.64 6.35
CA PRO A 138 -13.65 -20.12 7.70
C PRO A 138 -12.50 -20.65 8.53
N HIS A 139 -11.37 -20.97 7.90
CA HIS A 139 -10.18 -21.43 8.62
C HIS A 139 -9.47 -20.29 9.38
N LEU A 140 -9.80 -19.03 9.08
CA LEU A 140 -9.13 -17.90 9.68
C LEU A 140 -9.72 -17.54 11.05
N LYS A 141 -8.85 -17.13 11.95
CA LYS A 141 -9.21 -16.50 13.22
C LYS A 141 -8.95 -15.01 13.13
N VAL A 142 -9.84 -14.21 13.70
CA VAL A 142 -9.58 -12.78 13.86
C VAL A 142 -8.70 -12.59 15.10
N ASP A 143 -7.54 -11.99 14.92
CA ASP A 143 -6.59 -11.71 16.00
C ASP A 143 -6.10 -10.28 15.86
N VAL A 144 -6.61 -9.38 16.70
CA VAL A 144 -6.30 -7.95 16.59
C VAL A 144 -4.92 -7.59 17.17
N HIS A 145 -4.34 -8.46 17.98
CA HIS A 145 -3.07 -8.17 18.63
C HIS A 145 -1.86 -8.78 17.95
N HIS A 146 -2.00 -10.01 17.46
CA HIS A 146 -0.90 -10.74 16.83
C HIS A 146 -1.34 -11.44 15.56
N PRO A 147 -1.91 -10.71 14.58
CA PRO A 147 -2.35 -11.34 13.34
C PRO A 147 -1.17 -11.76 12.49
N GLU A 148 -1.31 -12.89 11.80
CA GLU A 148 -0.32 -13.31 10.81
C GLU A 148 -0.42 -12.46 9.54
N LEU A 149 -1.61 -11.93 9.25
CA LEU A 149 -1.84 -11.05 8.11
C LEU A 149 -2.71 -9.88 8.52
N THR A 150 -2.32 -8.68 8.11
CA THR A 150 -3.18 -7.51 8.21
C THR A 150 -3.64 -7.12 6.81
N VAL A 151 -4.96 -7.00 6.64
CA VAL A 151 -5.58 -6.49 5.43
C VAL A 151 -5.79 -5.00 5.63
N TYR A 152 -5.19 -4.19 4.76
CA TYR A 152 -5.28 -2.74 4.85
C TYR A 152 -6.29 -2.21 3.85
N ILE A 153 -7.15 -1.33 4.32
CA ILE A 153 -8.15 -0.63 3.51
C ILE A 153 -7.96 0.86 3.70
N GLU A 154 -8.01 1.59 2.60
CA GLU A 154 -7.94 3.04 2.65
C GLU A 154 -9.06 3.60 1.77
N VAL A 155 -9.95 4.41 2.37
CA VAL A 155 -11.03 5.04 1.64
C VAL A 155 -10.68 6.51 1.44
N ARG A 156 -10.46 6.89 0.20
CA ARG A 156 -10.13 8.25 -0.22
C ARG A 156 -11.27 8.84 -1.00
N GLU A 157 -11.11 10.08 -1.43
CA GLU A 157 -12.14 10.76 -2.21
C GLU A 157 -12.37 10.12 -3.57
N ASP A 158 -11.30 9.67 -4.22
CA ASP A 158 -11.33 9.13 -5.57
C ASP A 158 -11.69 7.64 -5.64
N ALA A 159 -11.24 6.84 -4.67
CA ALA A 159 -11.44 5.41 -4.68
C ALA A 159 -11.15 4.82 -3.31
N ALA A 160 -11.47 3.54 -3.12
CA ALA A 160 -10.94 2.76 -2.02
C ALA A 160 -9.74 1.95 -2.53
N TYR A 161 -8.83 1.64 -1.63
CA TYR A 161 -7.60 0.90 -1.94
C TYR A 161 -7.46 -0.25 -0.97
N VAL A 162 -7.10 -1.41 -1.48
CA VAL A 162 -6.89 -2.62 -0.67
C VAL A 162 -5.48 -3.13 -0.89
N HIS A 163 -4.78 -3.42 0.20
CA HIS A 163 -3.44 -4.00 0.10
C HIS A 163 -3.08 -4.83 1.33
N GLY A 164 -2.04 -5.62 1.20
CA GLY A 164 -1.43 -6.34 2.30
C GLY A 164 -0.31 -5.54 2.96
N PRO A 165 0.49 -6.17 3.81
CA PRO A 165 1.61 -5.52 4.47
C PRO A 165 2.66 -5.03 3.48
N ALA A 166 3.26 -3.89 3.77
CA ALA A 166 4.37 -3.39 2.98
C ALA A 166 5.64 -4.16 3.31
N GLU A 167 6.45 -4.44 2.30
CA GLU A 167 7.75 -5.06 2.53
C GLU A 167 8.82 -3.98 2.73
N ALA A 168 9.75 -4.25 3.65
CA ALA A 168 10.84 -3.35 3.91
C ALA A 168 11.80 -3.31 2.72
N THR A 169 12.35 -2.12 2.43
CA THR A 169 13.32 -1.95 1.37
C THR A 169 14.68 -1.56 1.96
N ALA A 170 15.73 -1.72 1.16
CA ALA A 170 17.07 -1.29 1.55
C ALA A 170 17.28 0.20 1.35
N GLY A 171 16.35 0.89 0.68
CA GLY A 171 16.53 2.28 0.25
C GLY A 171 16.46 3.33 1.34
N GLY A 172 16.00 2.96 2.54
CA GLY A 172 15.86 3.92 3.64
C GLY A 172 17.12 4.27 4.38
N LEU A 173 18.08 3.35 4.42
CA LEU A 173 19.32 3.53 5.18
C LEU A 173 20.51 2.97 4.41
N PRO A 174 21.70 3.56 4.61
CA PRO A 174 22.92 3.00 4.02
C PRO A 174 23.16 1.58 4.53
N GLN A 175 23.57 0.70 3.63
CA GLN A 175 23.86 -0.69 3.96
C GLN A 175 25.28 -0.91 4.50
N ILE A 176 26.10 0.11 4.47
CA ILE A 176 27.52 0.02 4.80
C ILE A 176 27.76 -0.55 6.18
N GLY A 177 27.05 -0.07 7.19
CA GLY A 177 27.21 -0.53 8.56
C GLY A 177 26.82 -1.98 8.77
N ARG A 178 25.95 -2.53 7.93
CA ARG A 178 25.48 -3.90 8.03
C ARG A 178 26.42 -4.91 7.40
N ALA A 179 27.13 -4.49 6.38
CA ALA A 179 28.02 -5.35 5.64
C ALA A 179 29.17 -5.87 6.49
N HIS A 180 29.44 -5.21 7.58
CA HIS A 180 30.57 -5.50 8.45
C HIS A 180 30.22 -6.24 9.74
N VAL A 181 28.97 -6.56 9.89
CA VAL A 181 28.50 -7.22 11.11
C VAL A 181 28.61 -8.71 11.00
#